data_5b1eae9c4b275d318c70ca6b8dfb2ad2
#
_entry.id   5b1eae9c4b275d318c70ca6b8dfb2ad2
#
_cell.length_a   1.000
_cell.length_b   1.000
_cell.length_c   1.000
_cell.angle_alpha   90.00
_cell.angle_beta   90.00
_cell.angle_gamma   90.00
#
_symmetry.space_group_name_H-M   'P 1'
#
loop_
_entity.id
_entity.type
_entity.pdbx_description
1 polymer ?
#
loop_
_entity_poly.entity_id
_entity_poly.type
_entity_poly.pdbx_seq_one_letter_code
_entity_poly.pdbx_strand_id
1 'polypeptide(L)'
;MTSLADKPEIVRRILAHIDPVQLKKDLERLRDKALAFGAADAAVIQKEDIIFDPELVKRVKTDDGYQSIHWPLNYPKDDLEEAIRAYQYAIFFRMNIDGDFPYYGGGPIPNDEYRQRYLKVYEITTSLESSGFYLGYHLSLGLASGNCRSVFCADEKRCWPMVKGRACIRPNMGRPSMEATGIDALSIARTLNWQLPGGASCPILAGLVMIV
;
A
#
# COMPACT_ATOMS: atom_id res chain seq x y z
N MET A 1 2.43 20.07 13.28
CA MET A 1 1.23 19.30 13.65
C MET A 1 0.03 20.00 13.05
N THR A 2 -0.56 19.46 12.00
CA THR A 2 -1.83 19.95 11.45
C THR A 2 -2.91 19.75 12.50
N SER A 3 -3.56 20.81 12.92
CA SER A 3 -4.67 20.76 13.87
C SER A 3 -5.83 19.92 13.29
N LEU A 4 -6.60 19.26 14.16
CA LEU A 4 -7.84 18.57 13.74
C LEU A 4 -8.79 19.54 13.01
N ALA A 5 -8.70 20.84 13.31
CA ALA A 5 -9.49 21.89 12.66
C ALA A 5 -9.15 22.08 11.17
N ASP A 6 -7.93 21.73 10.75
CA ASP A 6 -7.47 21.91 9.36
C ASP A 6 -7.90 20.76 8.43
N LYS A 7 -8.54 19.71 8.96
CA LYS A 7 -8.99 18.56 8.17
C LYS A 7 -10.39 18.80 7.58
N PRO A 8 -10.72 18.16 6.42
CA PRO A 8 -12.08 18.19 5.90
C PRO A 8 -13.12 17.81 6.96
N GLU A 9 -14.30 18.40 6.90
CA GLU A 9 -15.34 18.22 7.92
C GLU A 9 -15.70 16.75 8.18
N ILE A 10 -15.79 15.94 7.11
CA ILE A 10 -16.10 14.50 7.21
C ILE A 10 -15.01 13.76 7.99
N VAL A 11 -13.74 14.08 7.74
CA VAL A 11 -12.60 13.47 8.45
C VAL A 11 -12.60 13.90 9.90
N ARG A 12 -12.89 15.18 10.20
CA ARG A 12 -13.01 15.68 11.57
C ARG A 12 -14.11 14.98 12.36
N ARG A 13 -15.25 14.70 11.75
CA ARG A 13 -16.37 13.97 12.39
C ARG A 13 -15.99 12.53 12.70
N ILE A 14 -15.31 11.84 11.80
CA ILE A 14 -14.88 10.45 12.01
C ILE A 14 -13.86 10.39 13.14
N LEU A 15 -12.84 11.25 13.12
CA LEU A 15 -11.78 11.26 14.13
C LEU A 15 -12.24 11.70 15.52
N ALA A 16 -13.25 12.58 15.60
CA ALA A 16 -13.78 13.09 16.88
C ALA A 16 -14.48 12.01 17.73
N HIS A 17 -14.85 10.88 17.14
CA HIS A 17 -15.58 9.81 17.82
C HIS A 17 -14.73 8.56 18.09
N ILE A 18 -13.44 8.58 17.80
CA ILE A 18 -12.56 7.44 18.05
C ILE A 18 -12.03 7.50 19.48
N ASP A 19 -12.37 6.49 20.28
CA ASP A 19 -11.77 6.27 21.60
C ASP A 19 -10.29 5.88 21.42
N PRO A 20 -9.34 6.65 21.97
CA PRO A 20 -7.89 6.36 21.83
C PRO A 20 -7.48 4.99 22.37
N VAL A 21 -8.15 4.50 23.43
CA VAL A 21 -7.86 3.20 24.02
C VAL A 21 -8.31 2.08 23.09
N GLN A 22 -9.51 2.24 22.50
CA GLN A 22 -10.03 1.29 21.53
C GLN A 22 -9.19 1.30 20.25
N LEU A 23 -8.84 2.50 19.76
CA LEU A 23 -7.97 2.64 18.58
C LEU A 23 -6.66 1.87 18.74
N LYS A 24 -5.98 2.02 19.90
CA LYS A 24 -4.74 1.31 20.16
C LYS A 24 -4.93 -0.22 20.07
N LYS A 25 -5.98 -0.74 20.68
CA LYS A 25 -6.30 -2.19 20.63
C LYS A 25 -6.58 -2.66 19.21
N ASP A 26 -7.32 -1.87 18.45
CA ASP A 26 -7.67 -2.21 17.07
C ASP A 26 -6.45 -2.18 16.14
N LEU A 27 -5.54 -1.21 16.31
CA LEU A 27 -4.29 -1.15 15.57
C LEU A 27 -3.40 -2.37 15.87
N GLU A 28 -3.27 -2.76 17.15
CA GLU A 28 -2.54 -3.98 17.53
C GLU A 28 -3.18 -5.23 16.92
N ARG A 29 -4.51 -5.34 16.96
CA ARG A 29 -5.26 -6.43 16.34
C ARG A 29 -5.04 -6.51 14.82
N LEU A 30 -5.03 -5.37 14.14
CA LEU A 30 -4.78 -5.33 12.69
C LEU A 30 -3.34 -5.72 12.36
N ARG A 31 -2.36 -5.26 13.15
CA ARG A 31 -0.96 -5.71 13.02
C ARG A 31 -0.84 -7.23 13.18
N ASP A 32 -1.43 -7.78 14.23
CA ASP A 32 -1.37 -9.22 14.51
C ASP A 32 -2.08 -10.03 13.40
N LYS A 33 -3.14 -9.47 12.83
CA LYS A 33 -3.81 -10.06 11.67
C LYS A 33 -2.89 -10.11 10.43
N ALA A 34 -2.07 -9.08 10.18
CA ALA A 34 -1.09 -9.13 9.11
C ALA A 34 -0.12 -10.30 9.27
N LEU A 35 0.42 -10.49 10.49
CA LEU A 35 1.31 -11.60 10.83
C LEU A 35 0.60 -12.96 10.65
N ALA A 36 -0.62 -13.09 11.15
CA ALA A 36 -1.42 -14.31 11.02
C ALA A 36 -1.72 -14.66 9.55
N PHE A 37 -1.77 -13.67 8.67
CA PHE A 37 -1.95 -13.86 7.23
C PHE A 37 -0.66 -14.10 6.46
N GLY A 38 0.48 -14.17 7.15
CA GLY A 38 1.77 -14.57 6.58
C GLY A 38 2.71 -13.43 6.26
N ALA A 39 2.48 -12.23 6.78
CA ALA A 39 3.52 -11.22 6.79
C ALA A 39 4.71 -11.69 7.65
N ALA A 40 5.92 -11.41 7.20
CA ALA A 40 7.13 -11.74 7.96
C ALA A 40 7.32 -10.80 9.15
N ASP A 41 7.04 -9.52 8.94
CA ASP A 41 7.01 -8.48 9.96
C ASP A 41 5.81 -7.55 9.73
N ALA A 42 5.27 -7.01 10.81
CA ALA A 42 4.24 -5.98 10.78
C ALA A 42 4.40 -5.02 11.96
N ALA A 43 4.14 -3.73 11.71
CA ALA A 43 4.21 -2.69 12.72
C ALA A 43 3.03 -1.71 12.57
N VAL A 44 2.61 -1.17 13.70
CA VAL A 44 1.83 0.07 13.74
C VAL A 44 2.82 1.21 13.57
N ILE A 45 2.61 2.06 12.58
CA ILE A 45 3.43 3.25 12.34
C ILE A 45 2.57 4.51 12.38
N GLN A 46 3.20 5.64 12.66
CA GLN A 46 2.57 6.96 12.57
C GLN A 46 2.84 7.59 11.21
N LYS A 47 2.10 8.61 10.87
CA LYS A 47 2.28 9.33 9.59
C LYS A 47 3.69 9.91 9.43
N GLU A 48 4.33 10.26 10.55
CA GLU A 48 5.70 10.79 10.59
C GLU A 48 6.74 9.75 10.15
N ASP A 49 6.42 8.46 10.29
CA ASP A 49 7.27 7.34 9.88
C ASP A 49 7.15 7.06 8.36
N ILE A 50 6.15 7.64 7.69
CA ILE A 50 5.95 7.45 6.25
C ILE A 50 6.92 8.34 5.48
N ILE A 51 7.86 7.70 4.81
CA ILE A 51 8.93 8.38 4.07
C ILE A 51 8.52 8.47 2.60
N PHE A 52 8.52 9.70 2.06
CA PHE A 52 8.28 9.95 0.64
C PHE A 52 9.59 10.29 -0.07
N ASP A 53 9.86 9.58 -1.16
CA ASP A 53 10.97 9.85 -2.09
C ASP A 53 10.40 10.25 -3.46
N PRO A 54 10.47 11.53 -3.85
CA PRO A 54 10.01 11.98 -5.16
C PRO A 54 10.75 11.32 -6.33
N GLU A 55 12.01 10.91 -6.11
CA GLU A 55 12.81 10.25 -7.14
C GLU A 55 12.35 8.81 -7.37
N LEU A 56 11.72 8.18 -6.37
CA LEU A 56 11.14 6.84 -6.53
C LEU A 56 10.07 6.84 -7.63
N VAL A 57 9.20 7.84 -7.65
CA VAL A 57 8.15 7.96 -8.69
C VAL A 57 8.77 8.10 -10.09
N LYS A 58 9.90 8.82 -10.22
CA LYS A 58 10.60 8.96 -11.50
C LYS A 58 11.25 7.65 -11.96
N ARG A 59 11.64 6.79 -11.02
CA ARG A 59 12.24 5.47 -11.30
C ARG A 59 11.21 4.42 -11.68
N VAL A 60 9.94 4.64 -11.35
CA VAL A 60 8.85 3.77 -11.77
C VAL A 60 8.75 3.79 -13.29
N LYS A 61 9.18 2.70 -13.91
CA LYS A 61 9.13 2.56 -15.37
C LYS A 61 7.68 2.40 -15.80
N THR A 62 7.28 3.26 -16.71
CA THR A 62 6.03 3.11 -17.45
C THR A 62 6.35 2.40 -18.76
N ASP A 63 6.00 1.12 -18.84
CA ASP A 63 5.85 0.49 -20.15
C ASP A 63 4.48 0.89 -20.68
N ASP A 64 4.42 1.59 -21.81
CA ASP A 64 3.19 2.08 -22.44
C ASP A 64 2.17 0.95 -22.66
N GLY A 65 2.64 -0.28 -22.84
CA GLY A 65 1.79 -1.48 -22.96
C GLY A 65 1.23 -2.00 -21.63
N TYR A 66 1.80 -1.59 -20.49
CA TYR A 66 1.51 -2.19 -19.18
C TYR A 66 0.93 -1.22 -18.14
N GLN A 67 0.48 -0.06 -18.56
CA GLN A 67 -0.15 0.93 -17.68
C GLN A 67 -1.41 0.40 -17.00
N SER A 68 -1.63 0.83 -15.75
CA SER A 68 -2.86 0.59 -15.01
C SER A 68 -3.30 1.85 -14.27
N ILE A 69 -4.55 1.90 -13.81
CA ILE A 69 -5.05 3.02 -13.01
C ILE A 69 -4.24 3.22 -11.71
N HIS A 70 -3.61 2.15 -11.24
CA HIS A 70 -2.83 2.12 -10.01
C HIS A 70 -1.32 2.15 -10.26
N TRP A 71 -0.88 2.23 -11.54
CA TRP A 71 0.52 2.21 -11.91
C TRP A 71 0.81 2.78 -13.31
N PRO A 72 1.49 3.89 -13.48
CA PRO A 72 1.56 4.94 -12.48
C PRO A 72 0.15 5.44 -12.16
N LEU A 73 0.00 6.12 -11.05
CA LEU A 73 -1.32 6.62 -10.66
C LEU A 73 -1.90 7.56 -11.69
N ASN A 74 -3.13 7.30 -12.09
CA ASN A 74 -3.87 8.15 -13.02
C ASN A 74 -4.70 9.22 -12.28
N TYR A 75 -4.15 9.77 -11.20
CA TYR A 75 -4.69 10.94 -10.50
C TYR A 75 -3.60 11.96 -10.22
N PRO A 76 -3.96 13.21 -9.91
CA PRO A 76 -3.01 14.21 -9.47
C PRO A 76 -2.20 13.66 -8.29
N LYS A 77 -0.87 13.69 -8.41
CA LYS A 77 0.05 13.12 -7.41
C LYS A 77 -0.09 13.84 -6.06
N ASP A 78 -0.26 15.13 -6.11
CA ASP A 78 -0.32 15.98 -4.92
C ASP A 78 -1.56 15.69 -4.08
N ASP A 79 -2.71 15.44 -4.71
CA ASP A 79 -3.95 15.08 -4.01
C ASP A 79 -3.82 13.77 -3.22
N LEU A 80 -3.07 12.79 -3.75
CA LEU A 80 -2.92 11.51 -3.09
C LEU A 80 -1.92 11.58 -1.92
N GLU A 81 -0.82 12.30 -2.08
CA GLU A 81 0.14 12.51 -0.99
C GLU A 81 -0.53 13.27 0.15
N GLU A 82 -1.31 14.32 -0.15
CA GLU A 82 -2.09 15.05 0.84
C GLU A 82 -3.09 14.13 1.55
N ALA A 83 -3.81 13.30 0.78
CA ALA A 83 -4.75 12.32 1.34
C ALA A 83 -4.06 11.33 2.29
N ILE A 84 -2.89 10.79 1.91
CA ILE A 84 -2.11 9.88 2.76
C ILE A 84 -1.64 10.60 4.02
N ARG A 85 -1.13 11.82 3.92
CA ARG A 85 -0.67 12.63 5.07
C ARG A 85 -1.80 13.05 6.02
N ALA A 86 -3.06 12.92 5.61
CA ALA A 86 -4.21 13.19 6.46
C ALA A 86 -4.43 12.10 7.53
N TYR A 87 -3.96 10.87 7.29
CA TYR A 87 -4.03 9.78 8.26
C TYR A 87 -3.01 9.97 9.39
N GLN A 88 -3.28 9.36 10.55
CA GLN A 88 -2.39 9.43 11.71
C GLN A 88 -1.66 8.11 11.96
N TYR A 89 -2.32 6.99 11.66
CA TYR A 89 -1.79 5.65 11.91
C TYR A 89 -1.97 4.76 10.69
N ALA A 90 -0.99 3.90 10.50
CA ALA A 90 -1.04 2.86 9.48
C ALA A 90 -0.48 1.53 10.01
N ILE A 91 -0.86 0.44 9.34
CA ILE A 91 -0.22 -0.86 9.48
C ILE A 91 0.73 -1.03 8.30
N PHE A 92 2.02 -1.06 8.59
CA PHE A 92 3.06 -1.39 7.62
C PHE A 92 3.50 -2.83 7.82
N PHE A 93 3.62 -3.60 6.75
CA PHE A 93 4.05 -5.00 6.82
C PHE A 93 4.94 -5.35 5.64
N ARG A 94 5.77 -6.38 5.80
CA ARG A 94 6.57 -6.95 4.72
C ARG A 94 6.42 -8.46 4.62
N MET A 95 6.72 -8.98 3.43
CA MET A 95 6.84 -10.40 3.17
C MET A 95 8.30 -10.84 3.27
N ASN A 96 8.54 -12.12 3.58
CA ASN A 96 9.85 -12.71 3.34
C ASN A 96 10.09 -12.80 1.83
N ILE A 97 11.28 -12.39 1.44
CA ILE A 97 11.80 -12.56 0.10
C ILE A 97 13.05 -13.40 0.22
N ASP A 98 13.04 -14.61 -0.32
CA ASP A 98 14.18 -15.48 -0.34
C ASP A 98 15.04 -15.14 -1.57
N GLY A 99 16.32 -14.83 -1.35
CA GLY A 99 17.27 -14.62 -2.42
C GLY A 99 17.06 -13.35 -3.25
N ASP A 100 17.48 -13.39 -4.49
CA ASP A 100 17.44 -12.29 -5.46
C ASP A 100 16.03 -12.09 -6.03
N PHE A 101 15.10 -11.59 -5.22
CA PHE A 101 13.78 -11.24 -5.70
C PHE A 101 13.88 -9.98 -6.57
N PRO A 102 13.73 -10.09 -7.89
CA PRO A 102 13.88 -8.93 -8.75
C PRO A 102 12.69 -7.99 -8.61
N TYR A 103 12.98 -6.70 -8.53
CA TYR A 103 11.97 -5.67 -8.63
C TYR A 103 11.50 -5.54 -10.08
N TYR A 104 10.26 -5.90 -10.33
CA TYR A 104 9.62 -5.71 -11.63
C TYR A 104 8.92 -4.35 -11.65
N GLY A 105 9.64 -3.34 -12.11
CA GLY A 105 9.17 -1.95 -12.16
C GLY A 105 8.02 -1.71 -13.13
N GLY A 106 6.87 -2.34 -12.87
CA GLY A 106 5.63 -2.12 -13.61
C GLY A 106 5.37 -3.05 -14.80
N GLY A 107 6.39 -3.77 -15.29
CA GLY A 107 6.27 -4.72 -16.41
C GLY A 107 5.65 -6.07 -16.03
N PRO A 108 5.57 -7.02 -16.98
CA PRO A 108 5.05 -8.36 -16.73
C PRO A 108 5.89 -9.10 -15.68
N ILE A 109 5.23 -9.81 -14.79
CA ILE A 109 5.90 -10.71 -13.84
C ILE A 109 6.26 -11.99 -14.59
N PRO A 110 7.53 -12.47 -14.52
CA PRO A 110 8.06 -13.51 -15.43
C PRO A 110 7.53 -14.91 -15.16
N ASN A 111 7.02 -15.18 -13.96
CA ASN A 111 6.50 -16.50 -13.61
C ASN A 111 5.45 -16.44 -12.51
N ASP A 112 4.73 -17.55 -12.34
CA ASP A 112 3.65 -17.66 -11.37
C ASP A 112 4.13 -17.60 -9.92
N GLU A 113 5.33 -18.06 -9.61
CA GLU A 113 5.86 -18.02 -8.24
C GLU A 113 6.01 -16.57 -7.75
N TYR A 114 6.62 -15.70 -8.54
CA TYR A 114 6.71 -14.29 -8.21
C TYR A 114 5.34 -13.61 -8.16
N ARG A 115 4.45 -13.98 -9.08
CA ARG A 115 3.08 -13.48 -9.07
C ARG A 115 2.35 -13.83 -7.78
N GLN A 116 2.50 -15.05 -7.27
CA GLN A 116 1.88 -15.47 -6.00
C GLN A 116 2.41 -14.66 -4.80
N ARG A 117 3.68 -14.28 -4.79
CA ARG A 117 4.25 -13.43 -3.72
C ARG A 117 3.63 -12.03 -3.73
N TYR A 118 3.50 -11.40 -4.92
CA TYR A 118 2.77 -10.13 -5.05
C TYR A 118 1.29 -10.28 -4.67
N LEU A 119 0.62 -11.32 -5.16
CA LEU A 119 -0.77 -11.60 -4.84
C LEU A 119 -0.99 -11.63 -3.33
N LYS A 120 -0.08 -12.25 -2.59
CA LYS A 120 -0.15 -12.34 -1.12
C LYS A 120 -0.11 -10.96 -0.45
N VAL A 121 0.69 -10.03 -0.95
CA VAL A 121 0.68 -8.63 -0.45
C VAL A 121 -0.69 -8.00 -0.65
N TYR A 122 -1.27 -8.13 -1.85
CA TYR A 122 -2.62 -7.59 -2.12
C TYR A 122 -3.69 -8.23 -1.23
N GLU A 123 -3.63 -9.53 -0.99
CA GLU A 123 -4.56 -10.25 -0.10
C GLU A 123 -4.49 -9.72 1.33
N ILE A 124 -3.29 -9.56 1.89
CA ILE A 124 -3.11 -9.00 3.24
C ILE A 124 -3.60 -7.56 3.27
N THR A 125 -3.18 -6.74 2.31
CA THR A 125 -3.58 -5.32 2.21
C THR A 125 -5.09 -5.16 2.20
N THR A 126 -5.78 -5.87 1.29
CA THR A 126 -7.24 -5.76 1.15
C THR A 126 -7.99 -6.34 2.35
N SER A 127 -7.43 -7.39 2.99
CA SER A 127 -8.01 -7.96 4.20
C SER A 127 -7.89 -7.02 5.40
N LEU A 128 -6.77 -6.33 5.55
CA LEU A 128 -6.58 -5.34 6.62
C LEU A 128 -7.46 -4.12 6.40
N GLU A 129 -7.53 -3.60 5.17
CA GLU A 129 -8.40 -2.48 4.79
C GLU A 129 -9.88 -2.81 5.10
N SER A 130 -10.37 -3.98 4.67
CA SER A 130 -11.72 -4.44 5.00
C SER A 130 -11.92 -4.57 6.51
N SER A 131 -10.92 -5.06 7.25
CA SER A 131 -11.01 -5.18 8.69
C SER A 131 -11.08 -3.83 9.38
N GLY A 132 -10.29 -2.87 8.93
CA GLY A 132 -10.36 -1.48 9.39
C GLY A 132 -11.75 -0.91 9.17
N PHE A 133 -12.31 -1.10 7.97
CA PHE A 133 -13.67 -0.66 7.65
C PHE A 133 -14.72 -1.25 8.61
N TYR A 134 -14.68 -2.57 8.87
CA TYR A 134 -15.62 -3.23 9.79
C TYR A 134 -15.40 -2.88 11.27
N LEU A 135 -14.23 -2.38 11.64
CA LEU A 135 -13.96 -1.83 12.96
C LEU A 135 -14.44 -0.36 13.11
N GLY A 136 -15.00 0.22 12.04
CA GLY A 136 -15.52 1.59 12.03
C GLY A 136 -14.59 2.63 11.41
N TYR A 137 -13.38 2.22 10.96
CA TYR A 137 -12.42 3.09 10.27
C TYR A 137 -12.75 3.13 8.77
N HIS A 138 -13.87 3.77 8.42
CA HIS A 138 -14.46 3.73 7.07
C HIS A 138 -13.62 4.38 5.97
N LEU A 139 -12.56 5.10 6.33
CA LEU A 139 -11.61 5.70 5.38
C LEU A 139 -10.33 4.88 5.22
N SER A 140 -10.27 3.65 5.76
CA SER A 140 -9.09 2.81 5.60
C SER A 140 -8.68 2.69 4.13
N LEU A 141 -7.39 2.90 3.84
CA LEU A 141 -6.83 2.93 2.50
C LEU A 141 -5.63 1.99 2.40
N GLY A 142 -5.74 0.96 1.56
CA GLY A 142 -4.67 0.01 1.30
C GLY A 142 -3.76 0.43 0.15
N LEU A 143 -2.46 0.30 0.36
CA LEU A 143 -1.40 0.45 -0.63
C LEU A 143 -0.59 -0.85 -0.68
N ALA A 144 -0.35 -1.36 -1.89
CA ALA A 144 0.39 -2.60 -2.10
C ALA A 144 1.76 -2.33 -2.75
N SER A 145 2.46 -3.34 -3.17
CA SER A 145 3.68 -3.25 -3.98
C SER A 145 3.42 -3.67 -5.43
N GLY A 146 4.08 -3.00 -6.35
CA GLY A 146 4.08 -3.35 -7.76
C GLY A 146 2.77 -3.03 -8.49
N ASN A 147 2.71 -3.43 -9.76
CA ASN A 147 1.59 -3.12 -10.64
C ASN A 147 0.46 -4.14 -10.50
N CYS A 148 -0.72 -3.72 -10.07
CA CYS A 148 -1.89 -4.59 -9.93
C CYS A 148 -2.27 -5.30 -11.25
N ARG A 149 -1.98 -4.70 -12.39
CA ARG A 149 -2.23 -5.32 -13.69
C ARG A 149 -1.37 -6.56 -13.89
N SER A 150 -0.10 -6.50 -13.52
CA SER A 150 0.83 -7.65 -13.61
C SER A 150 0.38 -8.83 -12.75
N VAL A 151 -0.30 -8.54 -11.64
CA VAL A 151 -0.75 -9.55 -10.68
C VAL A 151 -2.09 -10.16 -11.10
N PHE A 152 -3.07 -9.33 -11.48
CA PHE A 152 -4.46 -9.77 -11.65
C PHE A 152 -4.94 -9.81 -13.10
N CYS A 153 -4.29 -9.08 -13.99
CA CYS A 153 -4.77 -8.80 -15.34
C CYS A 153 -3.67 -8.97 -16.38
N ALA A 154 -2.72 -9.90 -16.15
CA ALA A 154 -1.59 -10.13 -17.05
C ALA A 154 -2.04 -10.50 -18.48
N ASP A 155 -3.14 -11.25 -18.60
CA ASP A 155 -3.71 -11.71 -19.87
C ASP A 155 -4.57 -10.63 -20.57
N GLU A 156 -4.85 -9.53 -19.86
CA GLU A 156 -5.65 -8.45 -20.44
C GLU A 156 -4.79 -7.54 -21.31
N LYS A 157 -5.29 -7.19 -22.49
CA LYS A 157 -4.59 -6.30 -23.41
C LYS A 157 -4.38 -4.89 -22.86
N ARG A 158 -5.30 -4.43 -21.99
CA ARG A 158 -5.27 -3.08 -21.38
C ARG A 158 -5.89 -3.12 -19.98
N CYS A 159 -5.49 -2.19 -19.14
CA CYS A 159 -6.21 -1.92 -17.89
C CYS A 159 -7.58 -1.31 -18.20
N TRP A 160 -8.66 -1.93 -17.75
CA TRP A 160 -10.03 -1.54 -18.08
C TRP A 160 -10.39 -0.10 -17.65
N PRO A 161 -9.99 0.39 -16.45
CA PRO A 161 -10.21 1.79 -16.09
C PRO A 161 -9.49 2.80 -16.99
N MET A 162 -8.38 2.40 -17.62
CA MET A 162 -7.68 3.26 -18.59
C MET A 162 -8.44 3.38 -19.92
N VAL A 163 -9.43 2.52 -20.12
CA VAL A 163 -10.33 2.59 -21.28
C VAL A 163 -11.56 3.38 -20.88
N LYS A 164 -11.78 4.53 -21.54
CA LYS A 164 -12.88 5.47 -21.24
C LYS A 164 -14.22 4.75 -20.98
N GLY A 165 -14.83 5.02 -19.84
CA GLY A 165 -16.14 4.49 -19.45
C GLY A 165 -16.13 3.04 -18.93
N ARG A 166 -14.97 2.43 -18.72
CA ARG A 166 -14.89 1.06 -18.19
C ARG A 166 -14.58 1.05 -16.71
N ALA A 167 -15.18 0.09 -15.99
CA ALA A 167 -14.87 -0.17 -14.58
C ALA A 167 -13.70 -1.16 -14.44
N CYS A 168 -13.02 -1.13 -13.28
CA CYS A 168 -12.02 -2.14 -12.97
C CYS A 168 -12.69 -3.52 -12.83
N ILE A 169 -12.10 -4.54 -13.45
CA ILE A 169 -12.60 -5.92 -13.35
C ILE A 169 -12.17 -6.61 -12.05
N ARG A 170 -11.30 -5.97 -11.27
CA ARG A 170 -10.80 -6.44 -9.96
C ARG A 170 -10.91 -5.34 -8.90
N PRO A 171 -12.10 -4.70 -8.70
CA PRO A 171 -12.23 -3.51 -7.85
C PRO A 171 -11.92 -3.80 -6.38
N ASN A 172 -12.15 -5.02 -5.94
CA ASN A 172 -11.93 -5.42 -4.53
C ASN A 172 -10.48 -5.84 -4.24
N MET A 173 -9.65 -6.01 -5.27
CA MET A 173 -8.27 -6.53 -5.14
C MET A 173 -7.22 -5.52 -5.57
N GLY A 174 -7.46 -4.79 -6.66
CA GLY A 174 -6.51 -3.81 -7.17
C GLY A 174 -6.34 -2.64 -6.20
N ARG A 175 -5.10 -2.33 -5.85
CA ARG A 175 -4.73 -1.20 -4.98
C ARG A 175 -3.59 -0.41 -5.60
N PRO A 176 -3.48 0.89 -5.29
CA PRO A 176 -2.29 1.65 -5.63
C PRO A 176 -1.05 1.03 -5.01
N SER A 177 0.09 1.18 -5.67
CA SER A 177 1.36 0.76 -5.10
C SER A 177 2.01 1.90 -4.32
N MET A 178 2.77 1.54 -3.27
CA MET A 178 3.55 2.51 -2.51
C MET A 178 4.56 3.22 -3.43
N GLU A 179 5.21 2.51 -4.32
CA GLU A 179 6.23 3.06 -5.23
C GLU A 179 5.65 4.10 -6.18
N ALA A 180 4.42 3.87 -6.69
CA ALA A 180 3.75 4.83 -7.56
C ALA A 180 3.29 6.09 -6.80
N THR A 181 3.10 6.00 -5.49
CA THR A 181 2.80 7.16 -4.61
C THR A 181 4.06 7.88 -4.11
N GLY A 182 5.24 7.32 -4.34
CA GLY A 182 6.51 7.84 -3.84
C GLY A 182 6.85 7.41 -2.41
N ILE A 183 6.11 6.47 -1.83
CA ILE A 183 6.41 5.96 -0.49
C ILE A 183 7.58 4.99 -0.56
N ASP A 184 8.66 5.30 0.17
CA ASP A 184 9.86 4.48 0.28
C ASP A 184 9.73 3.43 1.38
N ALA A 185 9.18 2.27 1.00
CA ALA A 185 8.99 1.15 1.90
C ALA A 185 10.31 0.62 2.50
N LEU A 186 11.42 0.71 1.75
CA LEU A 186 12.73 0.25 2.21
C LEU A 186 13.24 1.14 3.35
N SER A 187 13.12 2.45 3.20
CA SER A 187 13.52 3.40 4.25
C SER A 187 12.63 3.27 5.50
N ILE A 188 11.32 3.05 5.34
CA ILE A 188 10.43 2.76 6.47
C ILE A 188 10.89 1.50 7.22
N ALA A 189 11.17 0.40 6.50
CA ALA A 189 11.63 -0.85 7.12
C ALA A 189 12.97 -0.68 7.86
N ARG A 190 13.87 0.15 7.35
CA ARG A 190 15.13 0.49 8.04
C ARG A 190 14.90 1.27 9.32
N THR A 191 14.00 2.24 9.31
CA THR A 191 13.64 3.00 10.52
C THR A 191 13.07 2.08 11.60
N LEU A 192 12.34 1.03 11.20
CA LEU A 192 11.82 0.00 12.10
C LEU A 192 12.89 -1.04 12.52
N ASN A 193 14.14 -0.90 12.07
CA ASN A 193 15.24 -1.82 12.33
C ASN A 193 14.94 -3.28 11.90
N TRP A 194 14.14 -3.45 10.85
CA TRP A 194 13.86 -4.80 10.34
C TRP A 194 15.08 -5.42 9.66
N GLN A 195 15.28 -6.71 9.94
CA GLN A 195 16.32 -7.50 9.28
C GLN A 195 15.92 -7.75 7.82
N LEU A 196 16.63 -7.13 6.88
CA LEU A 196 16.35 -7.26 5.45
C LEU A 196 17.33 -8.27 4.84
N PRO A 197 16.85 -9.37 4.24
CA PRO A 197 17.74 -10.31 3.53
C PRO A 197 18.39 -9.57 2.35
N GLY A 198 19.71 -9.74 2.16
CA GLY A 198 20.44 -9.10 1.05
C GLY A 198 20.96 -7.68 1.31
N GLY A 199 20.84 -7.17 2.52
CA GLY A 199 21.46 -5.88 2.91
C GLY A 199 20.75 -4.64 2.37
N ALA A 200 21.49 -3.54 2.24
CA ALA A 200 20.96 -2.21 1.98
C ALA A 200 20.31 -2.01 0.60
N SER A 201 20.54 -2.88 -0.35
CA SER A 201 20.05 -2.78 -1.74
C SER A 201 18.89 -3.76 -2.04
N CYS A 202 18.48 -4.57 -1.05
CA CYS A 202 17.46 -5.59 -1.28
C CYS A 202 16.09 -4.94 -1.54
N PRO A 203 15.39 -5.33 -2.61
CA PRO A 203 14.00 -4.91 -2.79
C PRO A 203 13.15 -5.42 -1.62
N ILE A 204 12.21 -4.62 -1.18
CA ILE A 204 11.24 -4.99 -0.16
C ILE A 204 9.88 -5.25 -0.79
N LEU A 205 9.27 -6.37 -0.49
CA LEU A 205 7.89 -6.66 -0.85
C LEU A 205 7.00 -6.38 0.36
N ALA A 206 6.29 -5.28 0.32
CA ALA A 206 5.58 -4.73 1.47
C ALA A 206 4.19 -4.22 1.11
N GLY A 207 3.38 -3.96 2.13
CA GLY A 207 2.11 -3.27 2.02
C GLY A 207 1.92 -2.28 3.16
N LEU A 208 1.08 -1.30 2.93
CA LEU A 208 0.74 -0.25 3.88
C LEU A 208 -0.77 -0.07 3.90
N VAL A 209 -1.37 -0.08 5.08
CA VAL A 209 -2.80 0.19 5.23
C VAL A 209 -3.00 1.35 6.19
N MET A 210 -3.41 2.47 5.64
CA MET A 210 -3.79 3.66 6.40
C MET A 210 -5.11 3.39 7.12
N ILE A 211 -5.19 3.71 8.41
CA ILE A 211 -6.39 3.38 9.21
C ILE A 211 -7.16 4.63 9.60
N VAL A 212 -6.50 5.62 10.19
CA VAL A 212 -7.12 6.83 10.71
C VAL A 212 -6.14 8.01 10.74
#